data_56c2050f39b7632345e6866ca69f0b64
#
_entry.id   56c2050f39b7632345e6866ca69f0b64
#
_cell.length_a   1.000
_cell.length_b   1.000
_cell.length_c   1.000
_cell.angle_alpha   90.00
_cell.angle_beta   90.00
_cell.angle_gamma   90.00
#
_symmetry.space_group_name_H-M   'P 1'
#
loop_
_entity.id
_entity.type
_entity.pdbx_description
1 polymer ?
#
loop_
_entity_poly.entity_id
_entity_poly.type
_entity_poly.pdbx_seq_one_letter_code
_entity_poly.pdbx_strand_id
1 'polypeptide(L)'
;KQERPTTHYIWRTRRDGKVRSTHAAREGQVFSWNDPPQGGNPGEDYGCRCTAEPYLPEASEFMEITLQGVSGGGAAWSSRDFVRHYYRGNGRGVTVRETGHLSAIVDQYMSEVENKLKNQTVRLARARRNGSISDTFYNTYNMTGVVFSIGDTVIGGEFSGSVLEQNGILTIEGSFDFYLRDEFADPADIGVEVVDPGETIFENIHRPLDNYLRGRTGLPPRGPQRLGIHTGEPYSISDDWSGTLSGQIYLNTARSAYG
;
A
#
# COMPACT_ATOMS: atom_id res chain seq x y z
N LYS A 1 -23.87 -4.71 -36.24
CA LYS A 1 -23.58 -4.90 -34.80
C LYS A 1 -23.53 -3.51 -34.21
N GLN A 2 -24.40 -3.19 -33.26
CA GLN A 2 -24.37 -1.93 -32.54
C GLN A 2 -23.11 -1.91 -31.66
N GLU A 3 -22.24 -0.91 -31.84
CA GLU A 3 -21.09 -0.76 -30.96
C GLU A 3 -21.55 -0.52 -29.53
N ARG A 4 -21.07 -1.32 -28.60
CA ARG A 4 -21.41 -1.22 -27.19
C ARG A 4 -20.46 -0.20 -26.56
N PRO A 5 -20.97 0.83 -25.86
CA PRO A 5 -20.15 1.94 -25.40
C PRO A 5 -19.22 1.59 -24.23
N THR A 6 -19.42 0.41 -23.61
CA THR A 6 -18.63 -0.04 -22.44
C THR A 6 -18.43 -1.53 -22.46
N THR A 7 -17.45 -2.04 -21.71
CA THR A 7 -17.23 -3.49 -21.53
C THR A 7 -18.22 -4.12 -20.53
N HIS A 8 -18.78 -3.30 -19.64
CA HIS A 8 -19.72 -3.71 -18.61
C HIS A 8 -20.96 -2.81 -18.58
N TYR A 9 -22.02 -3.29 -17.95
CA TYR A 9 -23.25 -2.56 -17.75
C TYR A 9 -23.86 -2.86 -16.40
N ILE A 10 -24.67 -1.92 -15.87
CA ILE A 10 -25.52 -2.13 -14.72
C ILE A 10 -26.87 -2.60 -15.21
N TRP A 11 -27.37 -3.71 -14.64
CA TRP A 11 -28.71 -4.20 -14.94
C TRP A 11 -29.77 -3.29 -14.32
N ARG A 12 -30.66 -2.73 -15.13
CA ARG A 12 -31.77 -1.88 -14.67
C ARG A 12 -33.10 -2.51 -15.03
N THR A 13 -33.94 -2.69 -14.03
CA THR A 13 -35.33 -3.14 -14.21
C THR A 13 -36.31 -1.98 -14.23
N ARG A 14 -37.52 -2.17 -14.72
CA ARG A 14 -38.56 -1.16 -14.62
C ARG A 14 -39.15 -0.98 -13.22
N ARG A 15 -38.71 -1.79 -12.25
CA ARG A 15 -39.19 -1.78 -10.86
C ARG A 15 -40.72 -1.81 -10.72
N ASP A 16 -41.41 -2.39 -11.66
CA ASP A 16 -42.86 -2.64 -11.60
C ASP A 16 -43.18 -4.08 -11.22
N GLY A 17 -44.38 -4.37 -10.77
CA GLY A 17 -44.79 -5.70 -10.32
C GLY A 17 -44.84 -6.79 -11.43
N LYS A 18 -44.46 -6.45 -12.67
CA LYS A 18 -44.36 -7.36 -13.81
C LYS A 18 -42.93 -7.81 -14.11
N VAL A 19 -41.94 -7.37 -13.30
CA VAL A 19 -40.57 -7.83 -13.42
C VAL A 19 -40.45 -9.22 -12.81
N ARG A 20 -39.83 -10.15 -13.56
CA ARG A 20 -39.61 -11.53 -13.07
C ARG A 20 -38.65 -11.48 -11.87
N SER A 21 -38.83 -12.38 -10.91
CA SER A 21 -38.00 -12.43 -9.70
C SER A 21 -36.52 -12.58 -10.01
N THR A 22 -36.14 -13.36 -11.01
CA THR A 22 -34.76 -13.55 -11.48
C THR A 22 -34.16 -12.26 -12.05
N HIS A 23 -34.97 -11.43 -12.72
CA HIS A 23 -34.49 -10.12 -13.21
C HIS A 23 -34.46 -9.06 -12.10
N ALA A 24 -35.43 -9.10 -11.19
CA ALA A 24 -35.47 -8.21 -10.04
C ALA A 24 -34.22 -8.40 -9.15
N ALA A 25 -33.79 -9.64 -8.98
CA ALA A 25 -32.57 -9.95 -8.22
C ALA A 25 -31.27 -9.36 -8.84
N ARG A 26 -31.29 -9.02 -10.12
CA ARG A 26 -30.15 -8.43 -10.84
C ARG A 26 -30.13 -6.91 -10.82
N GLU A 27 -31.17 -6.27 -10.29
CA GLU A 27 -31.23 -4.80 -10.23
C GLU A 27 -29.99 -4.22 -9.56
N GLY A 28 -29.30 -3.32 -10.26
CA GLY A 28 -28.09 -2.66 -9.77
C GLY A 28 -26.79 -3.49 -9.85
N GLN A 29 -26.88 -4.76 -10.26
CA GLN A 29 -25.66 -5.57 -10.42
C GLN A 29 -24.95 -5.25 -11.73
N VAL A 30 -23.61 -5.39 -11.71
CA VAL A 30 -22.73 -5.17 -12.85
C VAL A 30 -22.47 -6.49 -13.57
N PHE A 31 -22.60 -6.49 -14.90
CA PHE A 31 -22.34 -7.65 -15.75
C PHE A 31 -21.43 -7.25 -16.92
N SER A 32 -20.63 -8.21 -17.39
CA SER A 32 -19.88 -8.06 -18.62
C SER A 32 -20.76 -8.33 -19.84
N TRP A 33 -20.60 -7.54 -20.90
CA TRP A 33 -21.25 -7.83 -22.18
C TRP A 33 -20.81 -9.17 -22.81
N ASN A 34 -19.59 -9.61 -22.48
CA ASN A 34 -19.03 -10.85 -23.00
C ASN A 34 -19.34 -12.07 -22.12
N ASP A 35 -19.81 -11.85 -20.87
CA ASP A 35 -20.20 -12.87 -19.92
C ASP A 35 -21.56 -12.49 -19.29
N PRO A 36 -22.68 -12.58 -20.07
CA PRO A 36 -24.00 -12.24 -19.60
C PRO A 36 -24.52 -13.30 -18.61
N PRO A 37 -25.43 -12.90 -17.70
CA PRO A 37 -26.10 -13.87 -16.82
C PRO A 37 -27.01 -14.81 -17.60
N GLN A 38 -27.42 -15.90 -16.96
CA GLN A 38 -28.36 -16.86 -17.58
C GLN A 38 -29.61 -16.16 -18.12
N GLY A 39 -29.93 -16.36 -19.38
CA GLY A 39 -31.02 -15.68 -20.09
C GLY A 39 -30.60 -14.47 -20.91
N GLY A 40 -29.29 -14.21 -20.97
CA GLY A 40 -28.70 -13.15 -21.83
C GLY A 40 -28.66 -11.76 -21.21
N ASN A 41 -28.31 -10.78 -22.03
CA ASN A 41 -28.26 -9.38 -21.66
C ASN A 41 -29.68 -8.77 -21.48
N PRO A 42 -29.80 -7.58 -20.86
CA PRO A 42 -31.07 -6.88 -20.75
C PRO A 42 -31.76 -6.71 -22.12
N GLY A 43 -33.00 -7.13 -22.21
CA GLY A 43 -33.79 -7.07 -23.44
C GLY A 43 -33.69 -8.30 -24.35
N GLU A 44 -32.74 -9.22 -24.16
CA GLU A 44 -32.55 -10.42 -24.99
C GLU A 44 -33.56 -11.54 -24.62
N ASP A 45 -33.93 -11.69 -23.35
CA ASP A 45 -34.92 -12.70 -22.95
C ASP A 45 -36.35 -12.30 -23.37
N TYR A 46 -37.15 -13.30 -23.69
CA TYR A 46 -38.55 -13.09 -24.17
C TYR A 46 -39.36 -12.21 -23.20
N GLY A 47 -39.87 -11.10 -23.72
CA GLY A 47 -40.64 -10.13 -22.93
C GLY A 47 -39.86 -9.39 -21.85
N CYS A 48 -38.55 -9.43 -21.90
CA CYS A 48 -37.68 -8.65 -21.00
C CYS A 48 -37.81 -7.17 -21.31
N ARG A 49 -38.06 -6.37 -20.25
CA ARG A 49 -38.16 -4.90 -20.33
C ARG A 49 -37.03 -4.19 -19.53
N CYS A 50 -36.01 -4.96 -19.15
CA CYS A 50 -34.83 -4.43 -18.49
C CYS A 50 -33.97 -3.68 -19.51
N THR A 51 -33.16 -2.75 -19.00
CA THR A 51 -32.21 -1.96 -19.77
C THR A 51 -30.81 -2.13 -19.19
N ALA A 52 -29.81 -1.97 -20.04
CA ALA A 52 -28.43 -1.90 -19.64
C ALA A 52 -28.05 -0.43 -19.50
N GLU A 53 -27.68 -0.01 -18.29
CA GLU A 53 -27.04 1.27 -18.06
C GLU A 53 -25.54 1.08 -18.24
N PRO A 54 -24.86 1.90 -19.06
CA PRO A 54 -23.42 1.79 -19.21
C PRO A 54 -22.70 1.86 -17.87
N TYR A 55 -21.93 0.84 -17.51
CA TYR A 55 -21.09 0.85 -16.33
C TYR A 55 -19.69 1.27 -16.72
N LEU A 56 -19.26 2.34 -16.07
CA LEU A 56 -17.90 2.82 -16.13
C LEU A 56 -17.32 2.59 -14.74
N PRO A 57 -16.61 1.47 -14.53
CA PRO A 57 -15.91 1.26 -13.28
C PRO A 57 -14.98 2.45 -13.00
N GLU A 58 -14.68 2.66 -11.74
CA GLU A 58 -13.64 3.62 -11.35
C GLU A 58 -12.41 3.34 -12.22
N ALA A 59 -11.85 4.37 -12.84
CA ALA A 59 -10.75 4.18 -13.79
C ALA A 59 -9.53 3.47 -13.15
N SER A 60 -9.43 3.54 -11.83
CA SER A 60 -8.44 2.81 -11.03
C SER A 60 -8.63 1.29 -11.04
N GLU A 61 -9.85 0.78 -11.25
CA GLU A 61 -10.14 -0.67 -11.27
C GLU A 61 -9.54 -1.40 -12.49
N PHE A 62 -9.23 -0.66 -13.56
CA PHE A 62 -8.56 -1.21 -14.75
C PHE A 62 -7.06 -0.99 -14.77
N MET A 63 -6.50 -0.57 -13.66
CA MET A 63 -5.06 -0.33 -13.52
C MET A 63 -4.47 -1.37 -12.59
N GLU A 64 -3.34 -1.92 -12.99
CA GLU A 64 -2.58 -2.88 -12.22
C GLU A 64 -1.20 -2.31 -11.91
N ILE A 65 -0.78 -2.42 -10.65
CA ILE A 65 0.58 -2.14 -10.20
C ILE A 65 1.22 -3.46 -9.82
N THR A 66 2.26 -3.84 -10.53
CA THR A 66 3.04 -5.04 -10.25
C THR A 66 4.38 -4.64 -9.64
N LEU A 67 4.59 -5.00 -8.38
CA LEU A 67 5.82 -4.67 -7.66
C LEU A 67 6.98 -5.58 -8.05
N GLN A 68 8.19 -5.02 -8.02
CA GLN A 68 9.44 -5.70 -8.31
C GLN A 68 10.47 -5.40 -7.22
N GLY A 69 11.37 -6.35 -6.98
CA GLY A 69 12.45 -6.16 -6.03
C GLY A 69 12.05 -6.18 -4.55
N VAL A 70 10.82 -6.60 -4.21
CA VAL A 70 10.33 -6.65 -2.81
C VAL A 70 10.58 -7.99 -2.13
N SER A 71 11.01 -9.00 -2.87
CA SER A 71 11.33 -10.32 -2.34
C SER A 71 12.80 -10.44 -1.94
N GLY A 72 13.07 -11.29 -0.96
CA GLY A 72 14.42 -11.55 -0.45
C GLY A 72 14.71 -10.77 0.84
N GLY A 73 15.65 -11.26 1.60
CA GLY A 73 16.07 -10.69 2.87
C GLY A 73 16.57 -11.78 3.82
N GLY A 74 17.21 -11.35 4.90
CA GLY A 74 17.61 -12.19 6.00
C GLY A 74 16.45 -12.65 6.88
N ALA A 75 16.76 -13.30 7.98
CA ALA A 75 15.77 -13.53 9.04
C ALA A 75 15.31 -12.18 9.60
N ALA A 76 14.00 -12.05 9.86
CA ALA A 76 13.43 -10.83 10.39
C ALA A 76 14.09 -10.43 11.72
N TRP A 77 14.57 -9.18 11.79
CA TRP A 77 15.14 -8.62 13.00
C TRP A 77 14.05 -8.41 14.06
N SER A 78 14.34 -8.80 15.28
CA SER A 78 13.58 -8.37 16.44
C SER A 78 14.01 -6.97 16.88
N SER A 79 13.23 -6.30 17.74
CA SER A 79 13.63 -5.02 18.34
C SER A 79 14.99 -5.10 19.03
N ARG A 80 15.34 -6.28 19.59
CA ARG A 80 16.66 -6.57 20.15
C ARG A 80 17.79 -6.47 19.12
N ASP A 81 17.55 -6.86 17.88
CA ASP A 81 18.57 -6.85 16.83
C ASP A 81 18.83 -5.40 16.37
N PHE A 82 17.79 -4.56 16.28
CA PHE A 82 17.93 -3.11 16.02
C PHE A 82 18.76 -2.44 17.12
N VAL A 83 18.43 -2.68 18.39
CA VAL A 83 19.18 -2.15 19.53
C VAL A 83 20.62 -2.68 19.54
N ARG A 84 20.83 -3.96 19.27
CA ARG A 84 22.19 -4.52 19.17
C ARG A 84 23.01 -3.83 18.08
N HIS A 85 22.37 -3.55 16.93
CA HIS A 85 23.04 -2.85 15.84
C HIS A 85 23.39 -1.41 16.22
N TYR A 86 22.53 -0.69 16.94
CA TYR A 86 22.81 0.64 17.47
C TYR A 86 24.09 0.67 18.32
N TYR A 87 24.32 -0.32 19.20
CA TYR A 87 25.49 -0.36 20.06
C TYR A 87 26.73 -0.99 19.42
N ARG A 88 26.60 -1.77 18.38
CA ARG A 88 27.72 -2.56 17.79
C ARG A 88 27.92 -2.33 16.31
N GLY A 89 27.03 -1.62 15.68
CA GLY A 89 27.07 -1.36 14.24
C GLY A 89 27.97 -0.21 13.83
N ASN A 90 28.48 0.58 14.80
CA ASN A 90 29.31 1.75 14.56
C ASN A 90 28.68 2.70 13.52
N GLY A 91 27.41 3.03 13.69
CA GLY A 91 26.67 3.92 12.78
C GLY A 91 26.48 3.40 11.36
N ARG A 92 26.78 2.11 11.09
CA ARG A 92 26.55 1.52 9.75
C ARG A 92 25.07 1.49 9.41
N GLY A 93 24.68 2.20 8.36
CA GLY A 93 23.32 2.11 7.81
C GLY A 93 22.97 0.68 7.39
N VAL A 94 21.69 0.35 7.46
CA VAL A 94 21.15 -0.96 7.04
C VAL A 94 20.03 -0.77 6.03
N THR A 95 19.79 -1.79 5.21
CA THR A 95 18.61 -1.81 4.36
C THR A 95 17.44 -2.49 5.09
N VAL A 96 16.20 -2.09 4.78
CA VAL A 96 15.01 -2.78 5.29
C VAL A 96 15.04 -4.26 4.88
N ARG A 97 15.61 -4.56 3.74
CA ARG A 97 15.83 -5.91 3.20
C ARG A 97 16.78 -6.71 4.08
N GLU A 98 17.90 -6.12 4.52
CA GLU A 98 18.82 -6.76 5.47
C GLU A 98 18.10 -7.10 6.78
N THR A 99 17.16 -6.26 7.22
CA THR A 99 16.37 -6.53 8.44
C THR A 99 15.27 -7.58 8.24
N GLY A 100 15.06 -8.07 7.03
CA GLY A 100 14.04 -9.06 6.71
C GLY A 100 12.59 -8.56 6.72
N HIS A 101 12.37 -7.24 6.73
CA HIS A 101 11.03 -6.63 6.87
C HIS A 101 10.48 -5.99 5.59
N LEU A 102 11.23 -5.95 4.49
CA LEU A 102 10.84 -5.20 3.29
C LEU A 102 9.47 -5.60 2.77
N SER A 103 9.19 -6.89 2.60
CA SER A 103 7.89 -7.35 2.09
C SER A 103 6.73 -6.88 2.96
N ALA A 104 6.83 -7.07 4.28
CA ALA A 104 5.76 -6.70 5.19
C ALA A 104 5.48 -5.18 5.20
N ILE A 105 6.53 -4.35 5.13
CA ILE A 105 6.39 -2.89 5.05
C ILE A 105 5.76 -2.49 3.72
N VAL A 106 6.20 -3.07 2.61
CA VAL A 106 5.65 -2.78 1.28
C VAL A 106 4.19 -3.20 1.18
N ASP A 107 3.83 -4.36 1.71
CA ASP A 107 2.43 -4.84 1.73
C ASP A 107 1.52 -3.88 2.52
N GLN A 108 1.96 -3.44 3.71
CA GLN A 108 1.23 -2.44 4.50
C GLN A 108 1.10 -1.12 3.74
N TYR A 109 2.20 -0.59 3.22
CA TYR A 109 2.22 0.64 2.46
C TYR A 109 1.26 0.61 1.27
N MET A 110 1.35 -0.43 0.44
CA MET A 110 0.50 -0.57 -0.75
C MET A 110 -0.98 -0.71 -0.39
N SER A 111 -1.31 -1.38 0.71
CA SER A 111 -2.70 -1.47 1.19
C SER A 111 -3.34 -0.09 1.43
N GLU A 112 -2.53 0.90 1.80
CA GLU A 112 -3.00 2.27 2.08
C GLU A 112 -2.97 3.19 0.85
N VAL A 113 -2.01 2.98 -0.07
CA VAL A 113 -1.71 3.97 -1.12
C VAL A 113 -2.01 3.53 -2.54
N GLU A 114 -2.16 2.24 -2.82
CA GLU A 114 -2.32 1.73 -4.18
C GLU A 114 -3.44 2.45 -4.95
N ASN A 115 -4.61 2.57 -4.34
CA ASN A 115 -5.73 3.28 -4.96
C ASN A 115 -5.45 4.79 -5.16
N LYS A 116 -4.69 5.41 -4.26
CA LYS A 116 -4.32 6.82 -4.39
C LYS A 116 -3.36 7.02 -5.57
N LEU A 117 -2.36 6.14 -5.73
CA LEU A 117 -1.42 6.16 -6.85
C LEU A 117 -2.14 5.93 -8.17
N LYS A 118 -3.00 4.92 -8.26
CA LYS A 118 -3.83 4.66 -9.45
C LYS A 118 -4.68 5.87 -9.82
N ASN A 119 -5.39 6.46 -8.86
CA ASN A 119 -6.23 7.64 -9.10
C ASN A 119 -5.42 8.88 -9.51
N GLN A 120 -4.22 9.05 -8.96
CA GLN A 120 -3.31 10.12 -9.38
C GLN A 120 -2.89 9.96 -10.85
N THR A 121 -2.48 8.74 -11.22
CA THR A 121 -2.11 8.41 -12.61
C THR A 121 -3.29 8.61 -13.58
N VAL A 122 -4.50 8.22 -13.18
CA VAL A 122 -5.72 8.49 -13.96
C VAL A 122 -5.90 9.98 -14.22
N ARG A 123 -5.69 10.83 -13.23
CA ARG A 123 -5.80 12.30 -13.39
C ARG A 123 -4.76 12.83 -14.38
N LEU A 124 -3.51 12.39 -14.26
CA LEU A 124 -2.44 12.77 -15.18
C LEU A 124 -2.75 12.32 -16.60
N ALA A 125 -3.17 11.07 -16.79
CA ALA A 125 -3.50 10.51 -18.10
C ALA A 125 -4.67 11.26 -18.77
N ARG A 126 -5.73 11.58 -18.03
CA ARG A 126 -6.87 12.35 -18.55
C ARG A 126 -6.48 13.78 -18.94
N ALA A 127 -5.57 14.40 -18.20
CA ALA A 127 -5.07 15.73 -18.49
C ALA A 127 -4.16 15.75 -19.72
N ARG A 128 -3.32 14.74 -19.88
CA ARG A 128 -2.31 14.68 -20.94
C ARG A 128 -2.82 14.08 -22.25
N ARG A 129 -3.60 12.98 -22.17
CA ARG A 129 -4.17 12.15 -23.24
C ARG A 129 -3.15 11.48 -24.16
N ASN A 130 -2.10 12.16 -24.57
CA ASN A 130 -1.04 11.60 -25.40
C ASN A 130 0.33 12.12 -24.95
N GLY A 131 1.31 11.23 -24.82
CA GLY A 131 2.68 11.54 -24.47
C GLY A 131 3.07 11.15 -23.05
N SER A 132 4.19 11.68 -22.59
CA SER A 132 4.76 11.32 -21.28
C SER A 132 4.00 11.95 -20.13
N ILE A 133 3.89 11.22 -19.05
CA ILE A 133 3.34 11.65 -17.75
C ILE A 133 4.34 11.27 -16.65
N SER A 134 4.49 12.15 -15.65
CA SER A 134 5.32 11.87 -14.49
C SER A 134 4.78 12.61 -13.27
N ASP A 135 5.10 12.10 -12.08
CA ASP A 135 4.76 12.72 -10.82
C ASP A 135 5.69 12.22 -9.72
N THR A 136 5.84 12.99 -8.66
CA THR A 136 6.59 12.62 -7.46
C THR A 136 5.68 12.62 -6.26
N PHE A 137 5.94 11.72 -5.32
CA PHE A 137 5.14 11.62 -4.10
C PHE A 137 6.02 11.25 -2.92
N TYR A 138 5.67 11.75 -1.75
CA TYR A 138 6.24 11.32 -0.47
C TYR A 138 5.29 11.62 0.67
N ASN A 139 5.37 10.84 1.73
CA ASN A 139 4.67 11.10 2.98
C ASN A 139 5.30 10.29 4.12
N THR A 140 4.95 10.64 5.34
CA THR A 140 5.28 9.84 6.53
C THR A 140 4.20 8.80 6.76
N TYR A 141 4.62 7.57 7.02
CA TYR A 141 3.74 6.42 7.27
C TYR A 141 4.13 5.76 8.59
N ASN A 142 3.13 5.43 9.40
CA ASN A 142 3.35 4.73 10.65
C ASN A 142 3.45 3.22 10.41
N MET A 143 4.62 2.65 10.63
CA MET A 143 4.91 1.23 10.46
C MET A 143 4.95 0.46 11.80
N THR A 144 4.61 1.10 12.92
CA THR A 144 4.65 0.51 14.26
C THR A 144 3.90 -0.82 14.35
N GLY A 145 2.78 -0.97 13.63
CA GLY A 145 2.00 -2.22 13.59
C GLY A 145 2.67 -3.36 12.82
N VAL A 146 3.67 -3.07 11.99
CA VAL A 146 4.41 -4.04 11.16
C VAL A 146 5.80 -4.25 11.73
N VAL A 147 6.55 -3.16 11.95
CA VAL A 147 7.90 -3.18 12.53
C VAL A 147 7.99 -2.06 13.55
N PHE A 148 7.80 -2.41 14.80
CA PHE A 148 7.76 -1.43 15.90
C PHE A 148 9.02 -0.55 15.96
N SER A 149 10.18 -1.10 15.65
CA SER A 149 11.47 -0.39 15.72
C SER A 149 11.72 0.58 14.55
N ILE A 150 10.86 0.57 13.51
CA ILE A 150 10.92 1.52 12.39
C ILE A 150 9.97 2.70 12.65
N GLY A 151 8.81 2.45 13.29
CA GLY A 151 7.89 3.51 13.69
C GLY A 151 7.38 4.35 12.52
N ASP A 152 7.50 5.67 12.63
CA ASP A 152 7.13 6.63 11.59
C ASP A 152 8.28 6.78 10.58
N THR A 153 8.07 6.36 9.36
CA THR A 153 9.08 6.36 8.29
C THR A 153 8.62 7.16 7.07
N VAL A 154 9.55 7.72 6.33
CA VAL A 154 9.25 8.42 5.08
C VAL A 154 9.30 7.43 3.92
N ILE A 155 8.19 7.30 3.20
CA ILE A 155 8.13 6.57 1.94
C ILE A 155 7.70 7.53 0.84
N GLY A 156 8.45 7.52 -0.24
CA GLY A 156 8.17 8.34 -1.39
C GLY A 156 8.63 7.66 -2.67
N GLY A 157 8.52 8.38 -3.78
CA GLY A 157 8.95 7.87 -5.06
C GLY A 157 8.61 8.78 -6.22
N GLU A 158 8.87 8.26 -7.39
CA GLU A 158 8.56 8.89 -8.68
C GLU A 158 7.77 7.92 -9.54
N PHE A 159 6.78 8.46 -10.24
CA PHE A 159 6.08 7.78 -11.33
C PHE A 159 6.52 8.38 -12.64
N SER A 160 6.86 7.53 -13.61
CA SER A 160 7.11 7.92 -15.00
C SER A 160 6.41 6.96 -15.95
N GLY A 161 5.77 7.51 -16.99
CA GLY A 161 5.04 6.68 -17.93
C GLY A 161 4.59 7.43 -19.16
N SER A 162 3.79 6.75 -19.97
CA SER A 162 3.17 7.30 -21.15
C SER A 162 1.69 6.98 -21.20
N VAL A 163 0.95 7.84 -21.89
CA VAL A 163 -0.46 7.65 -22.19
C VAL A 163 -0.68 7.82 -23.68
N LEU A 164 -1.53 6.94 -24.23
CA LEU A 164 -1.93 6.97 -25.63
C LEU A 164 -3.45 6.90 -25.74
N GLU A 165 -4.06 7.91 -26.36
CA GLU A 165 -5.49 7.91 -26.66
C GLU A 165 -5.75 7.31 -28.04
N GLN A 166 -6.55 6.25 -28.07
CA GLN A 166 -7.04 5.65 -29.32
C GLN A 166 -8.51 5.27 -29.14
N ASN A 167 -9.36 5.71 -30.07
CA ASN A 167 -10.79 5.35 -30.09
C ASN A 167 -11.54 5.60 -28.75
N GLY A 168 -11.18 6.66 -28.03
CA GLY A 168 -11.81 6.98 -26.75
C GLY A 168 -11.31 6.13 -25.56
N ILE A 169 -10.20 5.42 -25.75
CA ILE A 169 -9.50 4.65 -24.72
C ILE A 169 -8.14 5.28 -24.49
N LEU A 170 -7.81 5.57 -23.24
CA LEU A 170 -6.45 5.91 -22.82
C LEU A 170 -5.76 4.63 -22.38
N THR A 171 -4.73 4.22 -23.07
CA THR A 171 -3.82 3.16 -22.62
C THR A 171 -2.65 3.80 -21.87
N ILE A 172 -2.33 3.28 -20.70
CA ILE A 172 -1.30 3.81 -19.82
C ILE A 172 -0.31 2.71 -19.52
N GLU A 173 0.96 3.04 -19.65
CA GLU A 173 2.07 2.21 -19.23
C GLU A 173 3.10 3.08 -18.52
N GLY A 174 3.69 2.55 -17.43
CA GLY A 174 4.67 3.30 -16.67
C GLY A 174 5.37 2.47 -15.60
N SER A 175 6.25 3.15 -14.88
CA SER A 175 6.98 2.58 -13.76
C SER A 175 6.91 3.49 -12.55
N PHE A 176 7.00 2.88 -11.38
CA PHE A 176 7.21 3.54 -10.12
C PHE A 176 8.60 3.17 -9.60
N ASP A 177 9.32 4.16 -9.11
CA ASP A 177 10.52 3.97 -8.33
C ASP A 177 10.22 4.47 -6.91
N PHE A 178 10.27 3.57 -5.93
CA PHE A 178 9.96 3.85 -4.54
C PHE A 178 11.22 3.88 -3.71
N TYR A 179 11.21 4.70 -2.65
CA TYR A 179 12.24 4.70 -1.63
C TYR A 179 11.63 4.77 -0.23
N LEU A 180 12.32 4.16 0.73
CA LEU A 180 12.09 4.32 2.16
C LEU A 180 13.32 4.93 2.80
N ARG A 181 13.12 5.91 3.68
CA ARG A 181 14.19 6.55 4.46
C ARG A 181 13.73 6.73 5.90
N ASP A 182 14.56 6.26 6.81
CA ASP A 182 14.34 6.31 8.24
C ASP A 182 15.68 6.37 8.98
N GLU A 183 15.64 6.68 10.26
CA GLU A 183 16.82 6.71 11.13
C GLU A 183 16.48 6.08 12.47
N PHE A 184 17.29 5.15 12.91
CA PHE A 184 17.23 4.62 14.27
C PHE A 184 18.14 5.48 15.15
N ALA A 185 17.55 6.45 15.85
CA ALA A 185 18.29 7.47 16.58
C ALA A 185 18.48 7.14 18.06
N ASP A 186 17.48 6.54 18.71
CA ASP A 186 17.51 6.24 20.15
C ASP A 186 16.74 4.93 20.47
N PRO A 187 17.38 3.96 21.14
CA PRO A 187 16.67 2.78 21.63
C PRO A 187 15.53 3.08 22.62
N ALA A 188 15.55 4.23 23.29
CA ALA A 188 14.48 4.63 24.20
C ALA A 188 13.15 4.89 23.47
N ASP A 189 13.20 5.27 22.19
CA ASP A 189 12.01 5.50 21.36
C ASP A 189 11.19 4.22 21.14
N ILE A 190 11.81 3.06 21.26
CA ILE A 190 11.12 1.76 21.18
C ILE A 190 10.66 1.23 22.54
N GLY A 191 10.68 2.07 23.60
CA GLY A 191 10.25 1.69 24.95
C GLY A 191 11.15 0.64 25.62
N VAL A 192 12.33 0.39 25.09
CA VAL A 192 13.35 -0.47 25.71
C VAL A 192 14.35 0.41 26.44
N GLU A 193 14.21 0.52 27.76
CA GLU A 193 15.21 1.16 28.58
C GLU A 193 16.48 0.29 28.59
N VAL A 194 17.44 0.59 27.73
CA VAL A 194 18.70 -0.13 27.64
C VAL A 194 19.68 0.50 28.62
N VAL A 195 19.86 -0.12 29.75
CA VAL A 195 20.66 0.42 30.84
C VAL A 195 22.14 0.04 30.74
N ASP A 196 22.51 -1.02 30.01
CA ASP A 196 23.90 -1.44 29.85
C ASP A 196 24.10 -2.38 28.63
N PRO A 197 24.99 -2.04 27.66
CA PRO A 197 25.28 -2.93 26.54
C PRO A 197 26.09 -4.19 26.92
N GLY A 198 26.63 -4.24 28.15
CA GLY A 198 27.34 -5.40 28.68
C GLY A 198 26.44 -6.41 29.37
N GLU A 199 25.26 -6.02 29.79
CA GLU A 199 24.26 -6.92 30.39
C GLU A 199 23.41 -7.58 29.31
N THR A 200 22.99 -8.82 29.57
CA THR A 200 22.03 -9.48 28.69
C THR A 200 20.70 -8.72 28.75
N ILE A 201 20.00 -8.62 27.64
CA ILE A 201 18.69 -7.92 27.56
C ILE A 201 17.68 -8.53 28.56
N PHE A 202 17.87 -9.78 28.96
CA PHE A 202 17.11 -10.42 30.03
C PHE A 202 17.29 -9.73 31.39
N GLU A 203 18.50 -9.30 31.71
CA GLU A 203 18.81 -8.58 32.95
C GLU A 203 18.21 -7.17 32.95
N ASN A 204 18.17 -6.51 31.80
CA ASN A 204 17.59 -5.16 31.65
C ASN A 204 16.05 -5.16 31.75
N ILE A 205 15.36 -6.17 31.23
CA ILE A 205 13.90 -6.32 31.38
C ILE A 205 13.52 -6.66 32.83
N HIS A 206 14.37 -7.39 33.55
CA HIS A 206 14.10 -7.78 34.92
C HIS A 206 14.53 -6.74 35.95
N ARG A 207 15.36 -5.75 35.59
CA ARG A 207 15.86 -4.74 36.53
C ARG A 207 14.76 -3.86 37.17
N PRO A 208 13.74 -3.39 36.46
CA PRO A 208 12.63 -2.68 37.09
C PRO A 208 11.91 -3.54 38.13
N LEU A 209 11.74 -4.83 37.84
CA LEU A 209 11.12 -5.80 38.76
C LEU A 209 12.06 -6.11 39.94
N ASP A 210 13.35 -6.28 39.68
CA ASP A 210 14.36 -6.49 40.76
C ASP A 210 14.47 -5.26 41.65
N ASN A 211 14.49 -4.06 41.11
CA ASN A 211 14.47 -2.83 41.90
C ASN A 211 13.18 -2.62 42.68
N TYR A 212 12.03 -2.99 42.10
CA TYR A 212 10.76 -2.99 42.85
C TYR A 212 10.77 -4.00 44.01
N LEU A 213 11.27 -5.20 43.78
CA LEU A 213 11.38 -6.23 44.83
C LEU A 213 12.41 -5.83 45.91
N ARG A 214 13.53 -5.22 45.52
CA ARG A 214 14.54 -4.67 46.43
C ARG A 214 13.98 -3.57 47.34
N GLY A 215 13.19 -2.65 46.76
CA GLY A 215 12.52 -1.61 47.51
C GLY A 215 11.58 -2.17 48.60
N ARG A 216 10.90 -3.30 48.31
CA ARG A 216 10.06 -3.98 49.30
C ARG A 216 10.84 -4.72 50.42
N THR A 217 12.07 -5.10 50.15
CA THR A 217 12.97 -5.78 51.11
C THR A 217 13.93 -4.84 51.79
N GLY A 218 13.82 -3.51 51.57
CA GLY A 218 14.70 -2.50 52.15
C GLY A 218 16.13 -2.48 51.61
N LEU A 219 16.38 -3.18 50.52
CA LEU A 219 17.67 -3.14 49.82
C LEU A 219 17.75 -1.91 48.90
N PRO A 220 18.91 -1.23 48.80
CA PRO A 220 19.05 -0.14 47.87
C PRO A 220 18.90 -0.62 46.44
N PRO A 221 18.28 0.21 45.57
CA PRO A 221 18.20 -0.11 44.11
C PRO A 221 19.59 -0.31 43.56
N ARG A 222 19.76 -1.27 42.65
CA ARG A 222 20.98 -1.36 41.85
C ARG A 222 21.01 -0.15 40.93
N GLY A 223 21.93 0.73 41.20
CA GLY A 223 22.24 1.86 40.31
C GLY A 223 22.84 1.36 39.01
N PRO A 224 22.79 2.19 37.95
CA PRO A 224 23.50 1.90 36.71
C PRO A 224 24.97 1.74 37.04
N GLN A 225 25.54 0.58 36.77
CA GLN A 225 27.00 0.46 36.81
C GLN A 225 27.52 1.26 35.61
N ARG A 226 28.21 2.37 35.89
CA ARG A 226 28.93 3.15 34.88
C ARG A 226 30.17 2.36 34.43
N LEU A 227 29.95 1.31 33.66
CA LEU A 227 30.99 0.73 32.81
C LEU A 227 31.09 1.59 31.57
N GLY A 228 32.28 1.93 31.18
CA GLY A 228 32.64 2.91 30.17
C GLY A 228 31.63 3.08 29.05
N ILE A 229 31.18 4.30 28.85
CA ILE A 229 30.12 4.73 27.96
C ILE A 229 30.48 4.32 26.53
N HIS A 230 30.07 3.15 26.08
CA HIS A 230 29.87 2.94 24.67
C HIS A 230 28.52 3.58 24.35
N THR A 231 28.55 4.86 23.97
CA THR A 231 27.43 5.54 23.37
C THR A 231 27.13 4.80 22.06
N GLY A 232 25.95 4.24 21.93
CA GLY A 232 25.50 3.71 20.65
C GLY A 232 25.51 4.82 19.59
N GLU A 233 25.55 4.45 18.34
CA GLU A 233 25.57 5.40 17.22
C GLU A 233 24.28 5.26 16.41
N PRO A 234 23.56 6.38 16.16
CA PRO A 234 22.44 6.41 15.24
C PRO A 234 22.82 5.86 13.87
N TYR A 235 21.88 5.22 13.19
CA TYR A 235 22.13 4.67 11.88
C TYR A 235 20.90 4.81 10.98
N SER A 236 21.14 4.99 9.68
CA SER A 236 20.08 5.08 8.69
C SER A 236 19.49 3.70 8.39
N ILE A 237 18.18 3.68 8.16
CA ILE A 237 17.43 2.55 7.64
C ILE A 237 16.86 2.99 6.30
N SER A 238 17.18 2.28 5.22
CA SER A 238 16.70 2.66 3.89
C SER A 238 16.48 1.44 3.02
N ASP A 239 15.64 1.59 2.02
CA ASP A 239 15.52 0.62 0.92
C ASP A 239 14.92 1.30 -0.30
N ASP A 240 15.04 0.65 -1.45
CA ASP A 240 14.46 1.07 -2.71
C ASP A 240 13.82 -0.16 -3.39
N TRP A 241 12.67 0.04 -4.04
CA TRP A 241 12.00 -0.98 -4.83
C TRP A 241 11.28 -0.31 -6.01
N SER A 242 10.81 -1.10 -6.95
CA SER A 242 10.11 -0.58 -8.12
C SER A 242 8.79 -1.28 -8.36
N GLY A 243 8.01 -0.73 -9.26
CA GLY A 243 6.79 -1.33 -9.77
C GLY A 243 6.52 -0.91 -11.20
N THR A 244 5.80 -1.74 -11.93
CA THR A 244 5.25 -1.38 -13.23
C THR A 244 3.77 -1.12 -13.11
N LEU A 245 3.27 -0.17 -13.89
CA LEU A 245 1.85 0.13 -13.99
C LEU A 245 1.40 -0.06 -15.42
N SER A 246 0.31 -0.77 -15.60
CA SER A 246 -0.40 -0.85 -16.86
C SER A 246 -1.90 -0.68 -16.65
N GLY A 247 -2.61 -0.13 -17.63
CA GLY A 247 -4.06 0.00 -17.51
C GLY A 247 -4.70 0.71 -18.68
N GLN A 248 -6.02 0.73 -18.65
CA GLN A 248 -6.85 1.39 -19.65
C GLN A 248 -7.95 2.21 -18.99
N ILE A 249 -8.19 3.40 -19.52
CA ILE A 249 -9.28 4.28 -19.08
C ILE A 249 -10.20 4.53 -20.27
N TYR A 250 -11.46 4.21 -20.11
CA TYR A 250 -12.48 4.50 -21.10
C TYR A 250 -12.96 5.95 -20.95
N LEU A 251 -12.81 6.74 -22.00
CA LEU A 251 -13.33 8.10 -22.04
C LEU A 251 -14.80 8.06 -22.44
N ASN A 252 -15.66 8.69 -21.63
CA ASN A 252 -17.08 8.80 -21.91
C ASN A 252 -17.29 9.66 -23.20
N THR A 253 -17.57 9.02 -24.31
CA THR A 253 -18.02 9.72 -25.53
C THR A 253 -19.52 10.11 -25.47
N ALA A 254 -20.23 9.79 -24.40
CA ALA A 254 -21.68 9.92 -24.29
C ALA A 254 -22.20 11.33 -23.92
N ARG A 255 -21.41 12.39 -24.05
CA ARG A 255 -21.88 13.77 -23.78
C ARG A 255 -22.12 14.65 -25.04
N SER A 256 -22.13 14.07 -26.23
CA SER A 256 -22.33 14.88 -27.46
C SER A 256 -23.48 14.47 -28.37
N ALA A 257 -24.41 13.66 -27.89
CA ALA A 257 -25.56 13.24 -28.73
C ALA A 257 -26.90 13.90 -28.39
N TYR A 258 -26.95 14.83 -27.46
CA TYR A 258 -28.13 15.66 -27.17
C TYR A 258 -27.69 17.10 -26.86
N GLY A 259 -27.31 17.81 -27.90
CA GLY A 259 -27.20 19.25 -27.95
C GLY A 259 -28.29 19.79 -28.86
#